data_5421824d4d7e0e81f09a162ff335e188
#
_entry.id   5421824d4d7e0e81f09a162ff335e188
#
_cell.length_a   1.000
_cell.length_b   1.000
_cell.length_c   1.000
_cell.angle_alpha   90.00
_cell.angle_beta   90.00
_cell.angle_gamma   90.00
#
_symmetry.space_group_name_H-M   'P 1'
#
loop_
_entity.id
_entity.type
_entity.pdbx_description
1 polymer ?
#
loop_
_entity_poly.entity_id
_entity_poly.type
_entity_poly.pdbx_seq_one_letter_code
_entity_poly.pdbx_strand_id
1 'polypeptide(L)'
;WTDRQEFEFTEGSIDRDSTSDLRESASVTMTEKITDSECWVRIYLQAKQGGSGAKVALFTGLTAFPERKLDGVRETYNIDCYSVLKPADDVILPRGYYAPAGSGAKQIKNLLNDCTPSPVYVEGVSPITTDNIVAEDGETRLTMALHILDAIGWRMRILGDGSIVICANDNNSSLTVGINANDIIECDVTDTFNWYDTPNCFMAIHDDYGAAIARDDSPDSFLSTVNRGREVWKSETGVELSSG
;
A
#
# COMPACT_ATOMS: atom_id res chain seq x y z
N TRP A 1 -5.30 -18.08 13.35
CA TRP A 1 -4.09 -18.93 13.21
C TRP A 1 -4.26 -20.13 14.14
N THR A 2 -4.70 -21.25 13.62
CA THR A 2 -4.99 -22.44 14.43
C THR A 2 -3.81 -23.40 14.49
N ASP A 3 -3.14 -23.70 13.42
CA ASP A 3 -2.01 -24.64 13.38
C ASP A 3 -0.74 -23.91 12.99
N ARG A 4 0.01 -23.43 14.00
CA ARG A 4 1.25 -22.68 13.78
C ARG A 4 2.43 -23.63 13.73
N GLN A 5 3.18 -23.56 12.65
CA GLN A 5 4.53 -24.13 12.55
C GLN A 5 5.51 -22.98 12.34
N GLU A 6 6.68 -23.07 12.96
CA GLU A 6 7.75 -22.10 12.80
C GLU A 6 8.87 -22.73 11.99
N PHE A 7 9.34 -21.99 10.99
CA PHE A 7 10.43 -22.38 10.12
C PHE A 7 11.50 -21.30 10.12
N GLU A 8 12.74 -21.72 9.93
CA GLU A 8 13.85 -20.80 9.70
C GLU A 8 14.12 -20.71 8.21
N PHE A 9 14.38 -19.51 7.71
CA PHE A 9 14.78 -19.30 6.33
C PHE A 9 16.20 -18.74 6.25
N THR A 10 16.89 -19.02 5.15
CA THR A 10 18.29 -18.66 4.97
C THR A 10 18.47 -17.29 4.36
N GLU A 11 17.53 -16.88 3.53
CA GLU A 11 17.55 -15.62 2.78
C GLU A 11 16.11 -15.16 2.53
N GLY A 12 15.90 -13.85 2.47
CA GLY A 12 14.57 -13.30 2.14
C GLY A 12 14.61 -11.80 1.92
N SER A 13 13.63 -11.32 1.15
CA SER A 13 13.38 -9.90 0.91
C SER A 13 11.93 -9.57 1.21
N ILE A 14 11.68 -8.34 1.60
CA ILE A 14 10.34 -7.76 1.73
C ILE A 14 10.37 -6.44 1.00
N ASP A 15 9.54 -6.34 -0.03
CA ASP A 15 9.38 -5.13 -0.82
C ASP A 15 8.08 -4.44 -0.44
N ARG A 16 8.16 -3.11 -0.23
CA ARG A 16 7.01 -2.26 0.06
C ARG A 16 6.96 -1.12 -0.93
N ASP A 17 5.89 -1.10 -1.70
CA ASP A 17 5.64 -0.08 -2.71
C ASP A 17 4.25 0.52 -2.52
N SER A 18 4.21 1.78 -2.12
CA SER A 18 2.96 2.50 -1.90
C SER A 18 2.21 2.82 -3.20
N THR A 19 2.84 2.64 -4.36
CA THR A 19 2.24 2.84 -5.68
C THR A 19 1.66 1.54 -6.27
N SER A 20 2.08 0.39 -5.76
CA SER A 20 1.54 -0.91 -6.15
C SER A 20 0.19 -1.17 -5.48
N ASP A 21 -0.76 -1.77 -6.18
CA ASP A 21 -2.09 -2.12 -5.65
C ASP A 21 -1.99 -3.06 -4.44
N LEU A 22 -1.09 -4.03 -4.49
CA LEU A 22 -0.87 -4.98 -3.39
C LEU A 22 -0.04 -4.40 -2.24
N ARG A 23 0.59 -3.23 -2.41
CA ARG A 23 1.38 -2.49 -1.41
C ARG A 23 2.64 -3.17 -0.90
N GLU A 24 2.68 -4.48 -0.84
CA GLU A 24 3.85 -5.24 -0.37
C GLU A 24 3.89 -6.65 -0.94
N SER A 25 5.10 -7.20 -1.02
CA SER A 25 5.37 -8.59 -1.34
C SER A 25 6.60 -9.06 -0.55
N ALA A 26 6.80 -10.37 -0.48
CA ALA A 26 8.02 -10.93 0.10
C ALA A 26 8.44 -12.18 -0.67
N SER A 27 9.74 -12.50 -0.59
CA SER A 27 10.29 -13.75 -1.08
C SER A 27 11.23 -14.32 -0.03
N VAL A 28 11.16 -15.62 0.20
CA VAL A 28 12.04 -16.34 1.14
C VAL A 28 12.60 -17.60 0.52
N THR A 29 13.87 -17.90 0.86
CA THR A 29 14.54 -19.14 0.46
C THR A 29 14.74 -20.03 1.69
N MET A 30 14.30 -21.26 1.59
CA MET A 30 14.30 -22.24 2.66
C MET A 30 14.96 -23.55 2.24
N THR A 31 15.45 -24.31 3.20
CA THR A 31 15.99 -25.67 3.00
C THR A 31 14.92 -26.75 3.26
N GLU A 32 13.81 -26.37 3.84
CA GLU A 32 12.70 -27.27 4.13
C GLU A 32 11.45 -26.83 3.38
N LYS A 33 10.65 -27.80 2.95
CA LYS A 33 9.38 -27.53 2.31
C LYS A 33 8.32 -27.22 3.35
N ILE A 34 7.69 -26.04 3.27
CA ILE A 34 6.65 -25.64 4.22
C ILE A 34 5.36 -26.41 3.97
N THR A 35 4.91 -26.42 2.70
CA THR A 35 3.59 -26.96 2.32
C THR A 35 3.54 -27.28 0.83
N ASP A 36 2.56 -28.08 0.44
CA ASP A 36 2.19 -28.34 -0.95
C ASP A 36 1.01 -27.48 -1.44
N SER A 37 0.54 -26.57 -0.60
CA SER A 37 -0.60 -25.71 -0.89
C SER A 37 -0.34 -24.29 -0.43
N GLU A 38 -1.12 -23.34 -0.91
CA GLU A 38 -1.12 -21.98 -0.40
C GLU A 38 -1.40 -21.95 1.11
N CYS A 39 -0.65 -21.14 1.82
CA CYS A 39 -0.87 -20.95 3.25
C CYS A 39 -0.55 -19.50 3.67
N TRP A 40 -1.15 -19.11 4.78
CA TRP A 40 -0.85 -17.82 5.40
C TRP A 40 0.46 -17.90 6.19
N VAL A 41 1.36 -16.97 5.91
CA VAL A 41 2.66 -16.87 6.56
C VAL A 41 2.84 -15.53 7.24
N ARG A 42 3.66 -15.52 8.27
CA ARG A 42 4.12 -14.30 8.91
C ARG A 42 5.64 -14.34 9.10
N ILE A 43 6.32 -13.37 8.51
CA ILE A 43 7.77 -13.23 8.60
C ILE A 43 8.11 -12.36 9.79
N TYR A 44 9.03 -12.84 10.61
CA TYR A 44 9.49 -12.13 11.80
C TYR A 44 10.97 -11.81 11.71
N LEU A 45 11.33 -10.62 12.17
CA LEU A 45 12.70 -10.35 12.60
C LEU A 45 12.85 -10.73 14.07
N GLN A 46 13.83 -11.57 14.37
CA GLN A 46 14.17 -11.90 15.74
C GLN A 46 15.57 -11.40 16.06
N ALA A 47 15.66 -10.40 16.95
CA ALA A 47 16.93 -9.93 17.49
C ALA A 47 17.16 -10.60 18.86
N LYS A 48 18.34 -11.21 19.05
CA LYS A 48 18.77 -11.77 20.32
C LYS A 48 19.92 -10.92 20.86
N GLN A 49 19.68 -10.21 21.94
CA GLN A 49 20.71 -9.46 22.66
C GLN A 49 20.62 -9.79 24.15
N GLY A 50 21.70 -10.29 24.74
CA GLY A 50 21.79 -10.50 26.17
C GLY A 50 20.78 -11.47 26.80
N GLY A 51 20.31 -12.48 26.07
CA GLY A 51 19.38 -13.50 26.57
C GLY A 51 17.88 -13.13 26.47
N SER A 52 17.56 -11.90 26.12
CA SER A 52 16.18 -11.47 25.82
C SER A 52 16.02 -11.26 24.33
N GLY A 53 15.07 -11.94 23.69
CA GLY A 53 14.80 -11.83 22.25
C GLY A 53 13.56 -10.99 21.99
N ALA A 54 13.68 -9.94 21.20
CA ALA A 54 12.52 -9.25 20.62
C ALA A 54 12.15 -9.90 19.28
N LYS A 55 10.86 -10.19 19.08
CA LYS A 55 10.33 -10.76 17.84
C LYS A 55 9.34 -9.75 17.27
N VAL A 56 9.65 -9.18 16.10
CA VAL A 56 8.85 -8.16 15.43
C VAL A 56 8.33 -8.73 14.12
N ALA A 57 7.02 -8.67 13.90
CA ALA A 57 6.42 -9.04 12.64
C ALA A 57 6.77 -8.01 11.56
N LEU A 58 7.34 -8.47 10.46
CA LEU A 58 7.72 -7.62 9.35
C LEU A 58 6.74 -7.73 8.18
N PHE A 59 6.18 -8.90 7.93
CA PHE A 59 5.29 -9.17 6.81
C PHE A 59 4.28 -10.25 7.20
N THR A 60 3.08 -10.16 6.67
CA THR A 60 2.04 -11.19 6.74
C THR A 60 1.39 -11.30 5.38
N GLY A 61 1.27 -12.51 4.84
CA GLY A 61 0.69 -12.68 3.51
C GLY A 61 0.39 -14.14 3.16
N LEU A 62 0.01 -14.35 1.91
CA LEU A 62 -0.33 -15.64 1.32
C LEU A 62 0.86 -16.14 0.48
N THR A 63 1.27 -17.39 0.66
CA THR A 63 2.35 -17.98 -0.14
C THR A 63 1.87 -18.34 -1.53
N ALA A 64 2.72 -18.11 -2.53
CA ALA A 64 2.65 -18.83 -3.79
C ALA A 64 3.10 -20.30 -3.61
N PHE A 65 2.92 -21.11 -4.65
CA PHE A 65 3.45 -22.45 -4.67
C PHE A 65 4.99 -22.43 -4.65
N PRO A 66 5.66 -23.18 -3.74
CA PRO A 66 7.09 -23.17 -3.61
C PRO A 66 7.82 -23.66 -4.87
N GLU A 67 8.76 -22.88 -5.38
CA GLU A 67 9.66 -23.30 -6.44
C GLU A 67 10.80 -24.14 -5.85
N ARG A 68 10.91 -25.39 -6.30
CA ARG A 68 11.98 -26.31 -5.88
C ARG A 68 13.20 -26.13 -6.77
N LYS A 69 14.35 -25.88 -6.16
CA LYS A 69 15.64 -25.83 -6.85
C LYS A 69 16.58 -26.91 -6.29
N LEU A 70 17.17 -27.70 -7.19
CA LEU A 70 18.18 -28.71 -6.88
C LEU A 70 19.54 -28.22 -7.38
N ASP A 71 20.50 -28.14 -6.47
CA ASP A 71 21.90 -27.85 -6.78
C ASP A 71 22.77 -28.99 -6.23
N GLY A 72 23.07 -29.96 -7.09
CA GLY A 72 23.74 -31.18 -6.69
C GLY A 72 22.95 -31.99 -5.67
N VAL A 73 23.43 -31.99 -4.42
CA VAL A 73 22.80 -32.70 -3.27
C VAL A 73 21.92 -31.75 -2.44
N ARG A 74 22.01 -30.45 -2.71
CA ARG A 74 21.32 -29.43 -1.92
C ARG A 74 19.98 -29.08 -2.55
N GLU A 75 18.96 -29.19 -1.76
CA GLU A 75 17.60 -28.81 -2.13
C GLU A 75 17.22 -27.51 -1.45
N THR A 76 16.67 -26.56 -2.21
CA THR A 76 16.16 -25.29 -1.70
C THR A 76 14.78 -25.00 -2.27
N TYR A 77 13.98 -24.27 -1.54
CA TYR A 77 12.64 -23.86 -1.92
C TYR A 77 12.57 -22.32 -1.90
N ASN A 78 12.27 -21.73 -3.04
CA ASN A 78 11.96 -20.32 -3.13
C ASN A 78 10.45 -20.15 -3.02
N ILE A 79 10.01 -19.26 -2.15
CA ILE A 79 8.61 -19.04 -1.85
C ILE A 79 8.33 -17.55 -1.98
N ASP A 80 7.55 -17.21 -2.99
CA ASP A 80 7.01 -15.88 -3.13
C ASP A 80 5.77 -15.73 -2.25
N CYS A 81 5.62 -14.58 -1.62
CA CYS A 81 4.51 -14.27 -0.73
C CYS A 81 3.82 -12.99 -1.19
N TYR A 82 2.53 -13.07 -1.35
CA TYR A 82 1.68 -11.95 -1.72
C TYR A 82 1.06 -11.32 -0.49
N SER A 83 0.80 -10.02 -0.58
CA SER A 83 0.13 -9.23 0.44
C SER A 83 -1.18 -9.84 0.94
N VAL A 84 -1.59 -9.47 2.13
CA VAL A 84 -2.93 -9.74 2.68
C VAL A 84 -4.08 -9.21 1.80
N LEU A 85 -3.77 -8.33 0.85
CA LEU A 85 -4.74 -7.78 -0.11
C LEU A 85 -5.00 -8.72 -1.30
N LYS A 86 -4.12 -9.72 -1.56
CA LYS A 86 -4.24 -10.60 -2.72
C LYS A 86 -5.64 -11.25 -2.87
N PRO A 87 -6.28 -11.77 -1.82
CA PRO A 87 -7.62 -12.32 -1.97
C PRO A 87 -8.69 -11.30 -2.41
N ALA A 88 -8.50 -10.01 -2.09
CA ALA A 88 -9.42 -8.97 -2.56
C ALA A 88 -9.15 -8.58 -4.03
N ASP A 89 -7.91 -8.74 -4.48
CA ASP A 89 -7.51 -8.57 -5.88
C ASP A 89 -8.05 -9.70 -6.77
N ASP A 90 -8.18 -10.91 -6.25
CA ASP A 90 -8.67 -12.07 -7.00
C ASP A 90 -10.19 -12.11 -7.15
N VAL A 91 -10.95 -11.32 -6.39
CA VAL A 91 -12.42 -11.32 -6.41
C VAL A 91 -12.96 -10.20 -7.28
N ILE A 92 -13.47 -10.55 -8.45
CA ILE A 92 -14.14 -9.63 -9.36
C ILE A 92 -15.53 -9.26 -8.81
N LEU A 93 -15.86 -7.97 -8.88
CA LEU A 93 -17.18 -7.47 -8.49
C LEU A 93 -18.26 -7.87 -9.50
N PRO A 94 -19.49 -8.11 -9.03
CA PRO A 94 -20.60 -8.38 -9.93
C PRO A 94 -20.90 -7.16 -10.79
N ARG A 95 -21.30 -7.40 -12.05
CA ARG A 95 -21.66 -6.31 -12.97
C ARG A 95 -22.74 -5.42 -12.39
N GLY A 96 -22.52 -4.09 -12.47
CA GLY A 96 -23.41 -3.10 -11.92
C GLY A 96 -23.27 -2.89 -10.40
N TYR A 97 -22.20 -3.42 -9.80
CA TYR A 97 -21.87 -3.09 -8.42
C TYR A 97 -21.59 -1.59 -8.28
N TYR A 98 -22.04 -1.00 -7.19
CA TYR A 98 -21.69 0.36 -6.83
C TYR A 98 -21.52 0.51 -5.31
N ALA A 99 -20.60 1.38 -4.90
CA ALA A 99 -20.49 1.85 -3.54
C ALA A 99 -21.43 3.07 -3.39
N PRO A 100 -22.44 3.02 -2.52
CA PRO A 100 -23.37 4.14 -2.37
C PRO A 100 -22.67 5.35 -1.76
N ALA A 101 -23.18 6.54 -2.05
CA ALA A 101 -22.75 7.76 -1.39
C ALA A 101 -22.74 7.61 0.13
N GLY A 102 -21.68 8.10 0.79
CA GLY A 102 -21.51 7.98 2.23
C GLY A 102 -20.06 7.85 2.68
N SER A 103 -19.83 7.27 3.84
CA SER A 103 -18.47 7.10 4.39
C SER A 103 -17.61 6.19 3.54
N GLY A 104 -16.63 6.76 2.82
CA GLY A 104 -15.71 6.01 1.95
C GLY A 104 -14.93 4.94 2.72
N ALA A 105 -14.38 5.26 3.88
CA ALA A 105 -13.64 4.29 4.68
C ALA A 105 -14.51 3.09 5.13
N LYS A 106 -15.81 3.28 5.37
CA LYS A 106 -16.73 2.19 5.66
C LYS A 106 -16.96 1.29 4.45
N GLN A 107 -17.05 1.88 3.25
CA GLN A 107 -17.19 1.14 1.99
C GLN A 107 -15.94 0.28 1.73
N ILE A 108 -14.75 0.87 1.87
CA ILE A 108 -13.49 0.14 1.73
C ILE A 108 -13.40 -1.02 2.72
N LYS A 109 -13.72 -0.75 4.00
CA LYS A 109 -13.72 -1.79 5.03
C LYS A 109 -14.65 -2.95 4.69
N ASN A 110 -15.84 -2.70 4.15
CA ASN A 110 -16.78 -3.72 3.75
C ASN A 110 -16.22 -4.56 2.58
N LEU A 111 -15.64 -3.92 1.57
CA LEU A 111 -15.02 -4.61 0.42
C LEU A 111 -13.91 -5.57 0.86
N LEU A 112 -13.06 -5.15 1.79
CA LEU A 112 -11.90 -5.92 2.24
C LEU A 112 -12.26 -7.00 3.28
N ASN A 113 -13.10 -6.71 4.26
CA ASN A 113 -13.46 -7.67 5.32
C ASN A 113 -14.04 -8.99 4.80
N ASP A 114 -14.72 -8.96 3.67
CA ASP A 114 -15.33 -10.16 3.07
C ASP A 114 -14.30 -11.06 2.36
N CYS A 115 -13.09 -10.58 2.12
CA CYS A 115 -12.08 -11.28 1.33
C CYS A 115 -10.83 -11.66 2.11
N THR A 116 -10.39 -10.82 3.05
CA THR A 116 -9.15 -11.03 3.79
C THR A 116 -9.44 -11.40 5.24
N PRO A 117 -8.70 -12.35 5.84
CA PRO A 117 -8.79 -12.65 7.27
C PRO A 117 -8.13 -11.56 8.14
N SER A 118 -7.52 -10.57 7.52
CA SER A 118 -6.81 -9.49 8.21
C SER A 118 -7.76 -8.45 8.76
N PRO A 119 -7.55 -7.95 9.99
CA PRO A 119 -8.39 -6.91 10.55
C PRO A 119 -8.18 -5.59 9.79
N VAL A 120 -9.29 -4.89 9.51
CA VAL A 120 -9.29 -3.59 8.86
C VAL A 120 -9.67 -2.50 9.87
N TYR A 121 -8.75 -1.59 10.11
CA TYR A 121 -8.91 -0.45 11.01
C TYR A 121 -9.09 0.85 10.23
N VAL A 122 -9.91 1.74 10.77
CA VAL A 122 -10.11 3.09 10.24
C VAL A 122 -9.63 4.08 11.29
N GLU A 123 -8.63 4.89 10.94
CA GLU A 123 -8.09 5.93 11.81
C GLU A 123 -8.62 7.30 11.35
N GLY A 124 -9.40 7.95 12.22
CA GLY A 124 -9.99 9.26 11.96
C GLY A 124 -11.44 9.22 11.48
N VAL A 125 -11.94 10.38 11.09
CA VAL A 125 -13.30 10.57 10.56
C VAL A 125 -13.26 10.58 9.05
N SER A 126 -13.83 9.55 8.46
CA SER A 126 -13.84 9.39 6.99
C SER A 126 -14.64 10.50 6.30
N PRO A 127 -14.08 11.07 5.22
CA PRO A 127 -14.86 11.88 4.30
C PRO A 127 -16.07 11.13 3.74
N ILE A 128 -17.07 11.88 3.34
CA ILE A 128 -18.30 11.36 2.75
C ILE A 128 -18.21 11.59 1.23
N THR A 129 -18.37 10.52 0.46
CA THR A 129 -18.58 10.65 -0.99
C THR A 129 -19.98 11.21 -1.27
N THR A 130 -20.07 12.17 -2.18
CA THR A 130 -21.36 12.82 -2.54
C THR A 130 -22.16 11.97 -3.49
N ASP A 131 -21.48 11.18 -4.31
CA ASP A 131 -22.06 10.36 -5.36
C ASP A 131 -21.77 8.87 -5.14
N ASN A 132 -22.55 8.04 -5.84
CA ASN A 132 -22.29 6.61 -5.90
C ASN A 132 -21.06 6.37 -6.79
N ILE A 133 -20.12 5.59 -6.33
CA ILE A 133 -18.98 5.16 -7.13
C ILE A 133 -19.35 3.82 -7.77
N VAL A 134 -19.37 3.77 -9.09
CA VAL A 134 -19.78 2.60 -9.88
C VAL A 134 -18.55 1.82 -10.29
N ALA A 135 -18.57 0.52 -10.07
CA ALA A 135 -17.47 -0.35 -10.50
C ALA A 135 -17.47 -0.53 -12.03
N GLU A 136 -16.28 -0.54 -12.61
CA GLU A 136 -16.08 -0.87 -14.01
C GLU A 136 -16.30 -2.38 -14.27
N ASP A 137 -16.53 -2.75 -15.53
CA ASP A 137 -16.66 -4.17 -15.91
C ASP A 137 -15.32 -4.91 -15.70
N GLY A 138 -15.31 -5.88 -14.82
CA GLY A 138 -14.13 -6.67 -14.48
C GLY A 138 -13.30 -6.11 -13.32
N GLU A 139 -13.74 -5.04 -12.70
CA GLU A 139 -13.07 -4.45 -11.54
C GLU A 139 -13.10 -5.39 -10.34
N THR A 140 -11.96 -5.48 -9.62
CA THR A 140 -11.83 -6.31 -8.44
C THR A 140 -12.28 -5.56 -7.18
N ARG A 141 -12.44 -6.29 -6.07
CA ARG A 141 -12.74 -5.63 -4.78
C ARG A 141 -11.60 -4.73 -4.32
N LEU A 142 -10.35 -5.10 -4.63
CA LEU A 142 -9.20 -4.29 -4.29
C LEU A 142 -9.17 -3.01 -5.13
N THR A 143 -9.29 -3.10 -6.45
CA THR A 143 -9.26 -1.93 -7.32
C THR A 143 -10.38 -0.95 -7.00
N MET A 144 -11.60 -1.45 -6.71
CA MET A 144 -12.71 -0.63 -6.24
C MET A 144 -12.42 0.03 -4.88
N ALA A 145 -11.77 -0.68 -3.95
CA ALA A 145 -11.38 -0.10 -2.67
C ALA A 145 -10.33 1.01 -2.85
N LEU A 146 -9.37 0.84 -3.77
CA LEU A 146 -8.38 1.86 -4.12
C LEU A 146 -9.02 3.06 -4.82
N HIS A 147 -9.97 2.84 -5.72
CA HIS A 147 -10.74 3.90 -6.37
C HIS A 147 -11.48 4.77 -5.33
N ILE A 148 -12.17 4.15 -4.37
CA ILE A 148 -12.80 4.89 -3.27
C ILE A 148 -11.76 5.62 -2.42
N LEU A 149 -10.61 4.99 -2.16
CA LEU A 149 -9.52 5.58 -1.36
C LEU A 149 -9.01 6.88 -2.01
N ASP A 150 -8.81 6.85 -3.33
CA ASP A 150 -8.39 8.01 -4.11
C ASP A 150 -9.45 9.10 -4.11
N ALA A 151 -10.73 8.74 -4.29
CA ALA A 151 -11.84 9.67 -4.25
C ALA A 151 -11.97 10.43 -2.92
N ILE A 152 -11.64 9.80 -1.80
CA ILE A 152 -11.66 10.45 -0.48
C ILE A 152 -10.31 11.08 -0.08
N GLY A 153 -9.25 10.94 -0.90
CA GLY A 153 -7.93 11.48 -0.62
C GLY A 153 -7.23 10.83 0.58
N TRP A 154 -7.57 9.58 0.88
CA TRP A 154 -7.00 8.83 1.99
C TRP A 154 -5.95 7.83 1.51
N ARG A 155 -5.26 7.21 2.44
CA ARG A 155 -4.27 6.16 2.17
C ARG A 155 -4.57 4.87 2.94
N MET A 156 -4.08 3.78 2.39
CA MET A 156 -4.09 2.47 3.01
C MET A 156 -2.65 2.01 3.25
N ARG A 157 -2.38 1.48 4.43
CA ARG A 157 -1.09 0.87 4.78
C ARG A 157 -1.32 -0.50 5.42
N ILE A 158 -0.36 -1.38 5.23
CA ILE A 158 -0.34 -2.71 5.83
C ILE A 158 0.73 -2.72 6.91
N LEU A 159 0.38 -3.20 8.09
CA LEU A 159 1.32 -3.39 9.18
C LEU A 159 1.98 -4.79 9.08
N GLY A 160 3.15 -4.97 9.66
CA GLY A 160 3.87 -6.24 9.59
C GLY A 160 3.08 -7.44 10.15
N ASP A 161 2.12 -7.21 11.05
CA ASP A 161 1.20 -8.24 11.55
C ASP A 161 0.04 -8.55 10.61
N GLY A 162 -0.01 -7.89 9.45
CA GLY A 162 -1.05 -8.04 8.43
C GLY A 162 -2.28 -7.18 8.65
N SER A 163 -2.32 -6.35 9.68
CA SER A 163 -3.42 -5.42 9.89
C SER A 163 -3.46 -4.36 8.79
N ILE A 164 -4.62 -4.09 8.25
CA ILE A 164 -4.87 -3.08 7.22
C ILE A 164 -5.38 -1.81 7.92
N VAL A 165 -4.71 -0.68 7.69
CA VAL A 165 -5.07 0.62 8.29
C VAL A 165 -5.42 1.60 7.18
N ILE A 166 -6.64 2.14 7.25
CA ILE A 166 -7.17 3.18 6.37
C ILE A 166 -7.15 4.49 7.16
N CYS A 167 -6.41 5.49 6.68
CA CYS A 167 -6.23 6.75 7.39
C CYS A 167 -6.13 7.93 6.44
N ALA A 168 -6.33 9.13 6.98
CA ALA A 168 -6.14 10.37 6.25
C ALA A 168 -4.70 10.47 5.71
N ASN A 169 -4.56 11.14 4.59
CA ASN A 169 -3.26 11.46 4.04
C ASN A 169 -2.70 12.67 4.80
N ASP A 170 -1.94 12.42 5.87
CA ASP A 170 -1.32 13.48 6.67
C ASP A 170 -0.18 14.14 5.89
N ASN A 171 -0.53 15.07 5.02
CA ASN A 171 0.46 15.86 4.29
C ASN A 171 1.24 16.86 5.18
N ASN A 172 0.85 16.97 6.46
CA ASN A 172 1.40 17.95 7.41
C ASN A 172 2.19 17.35 8.57
N SER A 173 2.35 16.05 8.66
CA SER A 173 3.24 15.50 9.68
C SER A 173 4.68 15.69 9.24
N SER A 174 5.34 16.69 9.79
CA SER A 174 6.80 16.75 9.81
C SER A 174 7.33 15.58 10.64
N LEU A 175 7.35 14.38 10.05
CA LEU A 175 8.04 13.24 10.62
C LEU A 175 9.54 13.57 10.58
N THR A 176 10.05 14.08 11.69
CA THR A 176 11.49 14.19 11.88
C THR A 176 12.00 12.82 12.27
N VAL A 177 12.50 12.07 11.31
CA VAL A 177 13.27 10.86 11.58
C VAL A 177 14.69 11.30 11.93
N GLY A 178 15.06 11.24 13.19
CA GLY A 178 16.43 11.44 13.63
C GLY A 178 17.24 10.18 13.34
N ILE A 179 18.09 10.19 12.32
CA ILE A 179 19.09 9.16 12.08
C ILE A 179 20.40 9.66 12.70
N ASN A 180 20.89 8.96 13.71
CA ASN A 180 22.20 9.28 14.29
C ASN A 180 23.31 8.67 13.43
N ALA A 181 24.44 9.36 13.31
CA ALA A 181 25.59 8.87 12.56
C ALA A 181 26.09 7.49 13.05
N ASN A 182 25.81 7.13 14.29
CA ASN A 182 26.15 5.83 14.86
C ASN A 182 25.21 4.69 14.43
N ASP A 183 24.06 5.02 13.84
CA ASP A 183 23.06 4.04 13.34
C ASP A 183 23.33 3.69 11.88
N ILE A 184 24.27 4.40 11.23
CA ILE A 184 24.63 4.21 9.83
C ILE A 184 25.87 3.33 9.78
N ILE A 185 25.70 2.09 9.30
CA ILE A 185 26.79 1.12 9.15
C ILE A 185 27.51 1.35 7.81
N GLU A 186 26.77 1.62 6.76
CA GLU A 186 27.26 1.93 5.42
C GLU A 186 26.15 2.67 4.66
N CYS A 187 26.44 3.83 4.11
CA CYS A 187 25.41 4.62 3.43
C CYS A 187 25.97 5.39 2.25
N ASP A 188 25.62 4.96 1.06
CA ASP A 188 25.66 5.81 -0.12
C ASP A 188 24.33 6.56 -0.21
N VAL A 189 24.33 7.84 0.15
CA VAL A 189 23.14 8.68 -0.01
C VAL A 189 23.20 9.36 -1.37
N THR A 190 22.26 9.01 -2.22
CA THR A 190 22.06 9.73 -3.48
C THR A 190 20.75 10.51 -3.39
N ASP A 191 20.87 11.84 -3.32
CA ASP A 191 19.74 12.74 -3.42
C ASP A 191 19.48 13.07 -4.89
N THR A 192 18.33 12.64 -5.42
CA THR A 192 17.93 12.98 -6.77
C THR A 192 16.68 13.84 -6.74
N PHE A 193 16.83 15.11 -7.09
CA PHE A 193 15.71 16.04 -7.25
C PHE A 193 15.28 16.08 -8.73
N ASN A 194 14.20 15.40 -9.07
CA ASN A 194 13.59 15.54 -10.39
C ASN A 194 12.42 16.53 -10.34
N TRP A 195 12.76 17.81 -10.15
CA TRP A 195 11.78 18.88 -10.07
C TRP A 195 11.38 19.49 -11.43
N TYR A 196 12.10 19.13 -12.50
CA TYR A 196 11.93 19.79 -13.79
C TYR A 196 10.48 19.63 -14.34
N ASP A 197 9.93 18.45 -14.24
CA ASP A 197 8.59 18.11 -14.71
C ASP A 197 7.52 18.09 -13.60
N THR A 198 7.89 18.41 -12.37
CA THR A 198 6.94 18.46 -11.25
C THR A 198 5.92 19.56 -11.48
N PRO A 199 4.60 19.25 -11.52
CA PRO A 199 3.55 20.23 -11.74
C PRO A 199 3.47 21.25 -10.61
N ASN A 200 3.18 22.49 -10.97
CA ASN A 200 2.80 23.56 -10.06
C ASN A 200 1.41 24.16 -10.39
N CYS A 201 0.79 23.62 -11.41
CA CYS A 201 -0.60 23.92 -11.77
C CYS A 201 -1.32 22.59 -11.99
N PHE A 202 -2.51 22.47 -11.45
CA PHE A 202 -3.32 21.27 -11.55
C PHE A 202 -4.73 21.59 -12.00
N MET A 203 -5.30 20.77 -12.89
CA MET A 203 -6.68 20.89 -13.35
C MET A 203 -7.37 19.54 -13.14
N ALA A 204 -8.39 19.52 -12.30
CA ALA A 204 -9.29 18.40 -12.13
C ALA A 204 -10.56 18.64 -12.94
N ILE A 205 -10.94 17.71 -13.80
CA ILE A 205 -12.12 17.81 -14.67
C ILE A 205 -13.11 16.73 -14.25
N HIS A 206 -14.32 17.19 -13.90
CA HIS A 206 -15.46 16.32 -13.66
C HIS A 206 -16.45 16.49 -14.81
N ASP A 207 -17.01 15.38 -15.29
CA ASP A 207 -17.85 15.38 -16.49
C ASP A 207 -19.12 16.25 -16.34
N ASP A 208 -19.72 16.26 -15.14
CA ASP A 208 -20.97 17.00 -14.88
C ASP A 208 -20.76 18.36 -14.21
N TYR A 209 -19.69 18.56 -13.45
CA TYR A 209 -19.48 19.75 -12.61
C TYR A 209 -18.41 20.72 -13.13
N GLY A 210 -17.77 20.39 -14.26
CA GLY A 210 -16.77 21.24 -14.88
C GLY A 210 -15.36 21.02 -14.33
N ALA A 211 -14.52 22.05 -14.34
CA ALA A 211 -13.11 21.94 -13.97
C ALA A 211 -12.78 22.78 -12.73
N ALA A 212 -12.01 22.20 -11.83
CA ALA A 212 -11.35 22.89 -10.72
C ALA A 212 -9.87 23.10 -11.04
N ILE A 213 -9.34 24.28 -10.73
CA ILE A 213 -7.94 24.65 -10.99
C ILE A 213 -7.27 25.00 -9.68
N ALA A 214 -6.11 24.43 -9.45
CA ALA A 214 -5.21 24.79 -8.35
C ALA A 214 -3.85 25.24 -8.90
N ARG A 215 -3.28 26.27 -8.30
CA ARG A 215 -1.94 26.80 -8.63
C ARG A 215 -1.14 26.97 -7.36
N ASP A 216 0.13 26.63 -7.40
CA ASP A 216 1.07 26.98 -6.37
C ASP A 216 1.74 28.31 -6.72
N ASP A 217 1.21 29.38 -6.16
CA ASP A 217 1.75 30.74 -6.28
C ASP A 217 2.48 31.20 -4.99
N SER A 218 2.74 30.29 -4.07
CA SER A 218 3.38 30.58 -2.77
C SER A 218 4.83 31.05 -2.98
N PRO A 219 5.24 32.19 -2.44
CA PRO A 219 6.64 32.64 -2.49
C PRO A 219 7.58 31.73 -1.68
N ASP A 220 7.05 30.95 -0.73
CA ASP A 220 7.81 30.03 0.12
C ASP A 220 8.01 28.65 -0.53
N SER A 221 7.29 28.35 -1.59
CA SER A 221 7.43 27.10 -2.35
C SER A 221 8.46 27.25 -3.47
N PHE A 222 9.51 26.47 -3.43
CA PHE A 222 10.55 26.44 -4.46
C PHE A 222 9.97 26.12 -5.87
N LEU A 223 8.92 25.32 -5.93
CA LEU A 223 8.29 24.87 -7.17
C LEU A 223 7.18 25.78 -7.66
N SER A 224 6.82 26.84 -6.92
CA SER A 224 5.74 27.75 -7.28
C SER A 224 5.94 28.40 -8.64
N THR A 225 4.85 28.86 -9.23
CA THR A 225 4.87 29.62 -10.50
C THR A 225 5.71 30.89 -10.39
N VAL A 226 5.71 31.53 -9.20
CA VAL A 226 6.49 32.73 -8.90
C VAL A 226 7.99 32.46 -8.91
N ASN A 227 8.44 31.42 -8.20
CA ASN A 227 9.86 31.14 -8.08
C ASN A 227 10.47 30.47 -9.32
N ARG A 228 9.68 29.64 -10.02
CA ARG A 228 10.11 28.98 -11.27
C ARG A 228 10.01 29.89 -12.49
N GLY A 229 9.16 30.90 -12.46
CA GLY A 229 8.86 31.77 -13.62
C GLY A 229 8.18 31.01 -14.76
N ARG A 230 7.61 29.82 -14.52
CA ARG A 230 6.87 29.01 -15.51
C ARG A 230 5.81 28.17 -14.85
N GLU A 231 4.77 27.85 -15.65
CA GLU A 231 3.70 26.92 -15.27
C GLU A 231 3.99 25.54 -15.85
N VAL A 232 3.85 24.52 -15.01
CA VAL A 232 3.88 23.11 -15.42
C VAL A 232 2.56 22.50 -15.01
N TRP A 233 1.75 22.17 -16.01
CA TRP A 233 0.40 21.70 -15.80
C TRP A 233 0.30 20.18 -15.75
N LYS A 234 -0.55 19.67 -14.84
CA LYS A 234 -1.09 18.33 -14.87
C LYS A 234 -2.60 18.43 -14.89
N SER A 235 -3.26 17.64 -15.72
CA SER A 235 -4.72 17.52 -15.72
C SER A 235 -5.13 16.07 -15.48
N GLU A 236 -6.23 15.92 -14.76
CA GLU A 236 -6.90 14.63 -14.57
C GLU A 236 -8.38 14.79 -14.90
N THR A 237 -8.93 13.80 -15.61
CA THR A 237 -10.33 13.74 -16.00
C THR A 237 -11.05 12.62 -15.26
N GLY A 238 -12.37 12.72 -15.11
CA GLY A 238 -13.16 11.71 -14.41
C GLY A 238 -12.92 11.69 -12.90
N VAL A 239 -12.59 12.85 -12.32
CA VAL A 239 -12.28 12.95 -10.88
C VAL A 239 -13.57 12.89 -10.06
N GLU A 240 -13.67 11.92 -9.16
CA GLU A 240 -14.75 11.85 -8.18
C GLU A 240 -14.54 12.91 -7.09
N LEU A 241 -15.55 13.76 -6.88
CA LEU A 241 -15.46 14.79 -5.86
C LEU A 241 -15.87 14.24 -4.48
N SER A 242 -15.02 14.43 -3.48
CA SER A 242 -15.38 14.21 -2.08
C SER A 242 -15.74 15.53 -1.41
N SER A 243 -16.76 15.53 -0.57
CA SER A 243 -17.01 16.68 0.31
C SER A 243 -15.93 16.73 1.38
N GLY A 244 -15.16 17.79 1.42
CA GLY A 244 -14.21 18.08 2.49
C GLY A 244 -14.90 18.48 3.80
#